data_832112019bab892daf0c456e899da46b
#
_entry.id   832112019bab892daf0c456e899da46b
#
_cell.length_a   1.000
_cell.length_b   1.000
_cell.length_c   1.000
_cell.angle_alpha   90.00
_cell.angle_beta   90.00
_cell.angle_gamma   90.00
#
_symmetry.space_group_name_H-M   'P 1'
#
loop_
_entity.id
_entity.type
_entity.pdbx_description
1 polymer ?
#
loop_
_entity_poly.entity_id
_entity_poly.type
_entity_poly.pdbx_seq_one_letter_code
_entity_poly.pdbx_strand_id
1 'polypeptide(L)'
;MDGAYNFRIIQYANGSVEIRKYSSTVNAIYTGETTIEPIYKKPKKRESQKEYNPFTDEMERLPSFEESERSAKNSLNRTKQNIYKYSRQANWEYFITLTFDGAKVDRYDFDICMSKANKWFNNQRRLHAPEIKYLFVPEQHKDGAWHIHGVICDIGDMKLTDSGRVAIGKKSYIRTSKNANYPTIYNLSGWRFGYSTATKVKDKHKVATYITKYLTKDLCESTFGKKRYYRSRNIPEPEEKGFIVETHEYADLLQTIENSIGLTLVHEKEVTGEHQSVTYRYYQEESEEKENEE
;
A
#
# COMPACT_ATOMS: atom_id res chain seq x y z
N MET A 1 24.61 7.33 15.96
CA MET A 1 24.68 6.06 16.73
C MET A 1 24.12 4.99 15.83
N ASP A 2 24.92 3.97 15.51
CA ASP A 2 24.44 2.83 14.76
C ASP A 2 23.47 2.08 15.68
N GLY A 3 22.18 2.20 15.41
CA GLY A 3 21.14 1.66 16.26
C GLY A 3 20.87 0.21 15.93
N ALA A 4 21.32 -0.71 16.78
CA ALA A 4 20.85 -2.11 16.75
C ALA A 4 19.49 -2.19 17.47
N TYR A 5 18.58 -3.05 16.99
CA TYR A 5 17.31 -3.30 17.64
C TYR A 5 16.84 -4.75 17.42
N ASN A 6 16.11 -5.29 18.37
CA ASN A 6 15.38 -6.55 18.22
C ASN A 6 13.88 -6.41 18.54
N PHE A 7 13.47 -5.17 18.85
CA PHE A 7 12.11 -4.79 19.14
C PHE A 7 11.81 -3.45 18.48
N ARG A 8 10.66 -3.31 17.83
CA ARG A 8 10.28 -2.09 17.11
C ARG A 8 8.81 -1.77 17.31
N ILE A 9 8.53 -0.50 17.60
CA ILE A 9 7.18 0.04 17.66
C ILE A 9 7.00 0.98 16.47
N ILE A 10 5.89 0.83 15.76
CA ILE A 10 5.52 1.66 14.61
C ILE A 10 4.14 2.24 14.90
N GLN A 11 4.05 3.56 14.99
CA GLN A 11 2.81 4.28 15.18
C GLN A 11 2.35 4.90 13.87
N TYR A 12 1.12 4.62 13.47
CA TYR A 12 0.54 5.11 12.24
C TYR A 12 -0.40 6.29 12.48
N ALA A 13 -0.52 7.18 11.49
CA ALA A 13 -1.34 8.39 11.59
C ALA A 13 -2.85 8.11 11.74
N ASN A 14 -3.32 6.90 11.42
CA ASN A 14 -4.71 6.48 11.68
C ASN A 14 -4.95 6.00 13.13
N GLY A 15 -3.97 6.17 14.03
CA GLY A 15 -4.04 5.77 15.44
C GLY A 15 -3.62 4.32 15.70
N SER A 16 -3.44 3.48 14.68
CA SER A 16 -3.02 2.08 14.89
C SER A 16 -1.54 1.97 15.25
N VAL A 17 -1.18 0.89 15.96
CA VAL A 17 0.19 0.60 16.37
C VAL A 17 0.58 -0.80 15.91
N GLU A 18 1.80 -0.94 15.43
CA GLU A 18 2.39 -2.24 15.09
C GLU A 18 3.65 -2.47 15.93
N ILE A 19 3.72 -3.61 16.58
CA ILE A 19 4.89 -4.06 17.33
C ILE A 19 5.55 -5.20 16.56
N ARG A 20 6.86 -5.12 16.39
CA ARG A 20 7.68 -6.18 15.77
C ARG A 20 8.73 -6.68 16.76
N LYS A 21 8.72 -7.97 17.02
CA LYS A 21 9.80 -8.66 17.74
C LYS A 21 10.61 -9.48 16.74
N TYR A 22 11.90 -9.29 16.78
CA TYR A 22 12.86 -10.03 15.95
C TYR A 22 13.56 -11.10 16.79
N SER A 23 13.76 -12.30 16.26
CA SER A 23 14.45 -13.38 16.96
C SER A 23 15.97 -13.13 17.12
N SER A 24 16.52 -12.20 16.34
CA SER A 24 17.91 -11.74 16.43
C SER A 24 18.01 -10.25 16.22
N THR A 25 19.08 -9.65 16.70
CA THR A 25 19.33 -8.21 16.57
C THR A 25 19.47 -7.79 15.11
N VAL A 26 18.76 -6.76 14.74
CA VAL A 26 18.85 -6.09 13.43
C VAL A 26 19.74 -4.86 13.58
N ASN A 27 20.79 -4.77 12.78
CA ASN A 27 21.63 -3.56 12.72
C ASN A 27 20.99 -2.58 11.71
N ALA A 28 20.80 -1.35 12.15
CA ALA A 28 20.27 -0.26 11.32
C ALA A 28 21.34 0.81 11.10
N ILE A 29 21.46 1.31 9.87
CA ILE A 29 22.20 2.54 9.60
C ILE A 29 21.23 3.70 9.75
N TYR A 30 21.56 4.66 10.58
CA TYR A 30 20.82 5.91 10.71
C TYR A 30 21.22 6.83 9.54
N THR A 31 20.40 6.93 8.53
CA THR A 31 20.55 7.94 7.50
C THR A 31 19.75 9.18 7.93
N GLY A 32 20.30 10.06 8.71
CA GLY A 32 19.88 11.39 9.19
C GLY A 32 18.43 11.90 9.04
N GLU A 33 17.57 11.21 8.32
CA GLU A 33 16.14 11.48 8.15
C GLU A 33 15.39 10.20 8.51
N THR A 34 14.81 10.13 9.67
CA THR A 34 13.78 9.22 10.24
C THR A 34 13.54 7.82 9.60
N THR A 35 14.36 7.36 8.70
CA THR A 35 14.21 6.05 8.04
C THR A 35 15.33 5.12 8.49
N ILE A 36 14.99 4.14 9.34
CA ILE A 36 15.91 3.07 9.73
C ILE A 36 15.87 2.00 8.64
N GLU A 37 16.90 1.91 7.80
CA GLU A 37 17.04 0.80 6.86
C GLU A 37 17.88 -0.33 7.48
N PRO A 38 17.42 -1.59 7.44
CA PRO A 38 18.21 -2.72 7.91
C PRO A 38 19.43 -2.94 7.02
N ILE A 39 20.61 -3.10 7.63
CA ILE A 39 21.83 -3.48 6.92
C ILE A 39 21.73 -4.95 6.55
N TYR A 40 21.30 -5.25 5.35
CA TYR A 40 21.54 -6.58 4.79
C TYR A 40 23.02 -6.67 4.41
N LYS A 41 23.81 -7.53 5.10
CA LYS A 41 25.09 -7.93 4.55
C LYS A 41 24.83 -8.48 3.16
N LYS A 42 25.31 -7.79 2.12
CA LYS A 42 25.22 -8.31 0.74
C LYS A 42 25.82 -9.72 0.74
N PRO A 43 25.11 -10.74 0.28
CA PRO A 43 25.68 -12.06 0.17
C PRO A 43 26.97 -11.96 -0.66
N LYS A 44 28.03 -12.70 -0.24
CA LYS A 44 29.27 -12.74 -1.00
C LYS A 44 28.92 -13.08 -2.46
N LYS A 45 29.37 -12.22 -3.38
CA LYS A 45 29.16 -12.44 -4.82
C LYS A 45 29.68 -13.84 -5.19
N ARG A 46 28.78 -14.76 -5.57
CA ARG A 46 29.19 -15.95 -6.30
C ARG A 46 29.73 -15.50 -7.65
N GLU A 47 30.78 -16.11 -8.13
CA GLU A 47 31.27 -15.85 -9.48
C GLU A 47 30.15 -16.13 -10.47
N SER A 48 29.71 -15.12 -11.15
CA SER A 48 28.61 -15.18 -12.12
C SER A 48 29.21 -15.30 -13.51
N GLN A 49 28.57 -16.09 -14.36
CA GLN A 49 28.84 -16.04 -15.78
C GLN A 49 28.56 -14.64 -16.31
N LYS A 50 29.52 -14.08 -17.03
CA LYS A 50 29.38 -12.81 -17.74
C LYS A 50 29.11 -13.09 -19.19
N GLU A 51 28.15 -12.39 -19.77
CA GLU A 51 27.93 -12.40 -21.22
C GLU A 51 28.34 -11.04 -21.78
N TYR A 52 28.85 -11.10 -23.04
CA TYR A 52 29.21 -9.91 -23.77
C TYR A 52 27.98 -9.16 -24.24
N ASN A 53 27.87 -7.88 -23.89
CA ASN A 53 26.82 -7.00 -24.38
C ASN A 53 27.33 -6.21 -25.60
N PRO A 54 26.84 -6.49 -26.80
CA PRO A 54 27.33 -5.84 -28.03
C PRO A 54 26.91 -4.36 -28.14
N PHE A 55 25.99 -3.87 -27.27
CA PHE A 55 25.54 -2.49 -27.27
C PHE A 55 26.39 -1.58 -26.36
N THR A 56 27.01 -2.14 -25.33
CA THR A 56 27.84 -1.39 -24.38
C THR A 56 29.32 -1.71 -24.53
N ASP A 57 29.66 -2.71 -25.38
CA ASP A 57 31.02 -3.25 -25.53
C ASP A 57 31.65 -3.75 -24.22
N GLU A 58 30.82 -4.14 -23.26
CA GLU A 58 31.23 -4.60 -21.92
C GLU A 58 30.73 -6.02 -21.65
N MET A 59 31.44 -6.70 -20.74
CA MET A 59 31.00 -8.00 -20.19
C MET A 59 30.04 -7.76 -19.04
N GLU A 60 28.75 -7.89 -19.31
CA GLU A 60 27.69 -7.73 -18.32
C GLU A 60 27.32 -9.05 -17.64
N ARG A 61 27.01 -8.96 -16.36
CA ARG A 61 26.46 -10.08 -15.62
C ARG A 61 24.96 -10.20 -15.89
N LEU A 62 24.55 -11.26 -16.56
CA LEU A 62 23.14 -11.63 -16.59
C LEU A 62 22.75 -12.35 -15.29
N PRO A 63 21.66 -11.93 -14.62
CA PRO A 63 21.13 -12.67 -13.48
C PRO A 63 20.62 -14.04 -13.94
N SER A 64 20.86 -15.09 -13.13
CA SER A 64 20.25 -16.38 -13.39
C SER A 64 18.71 -16.27 -13.32
N PHE A 65 17.99 -17.22 -13.93
CA PHE A 65 16.52 -17.26 -13.86
C PHE A 65 16.01 -17.23 -12.41
N GLU A 66 16.64 -18.00 -11.51
CA GLU A 66 16.31 -18.02 -10.08
C GLU A 66 16.59 -16.68 -9.36
N GLU A 67 17.69 -15.99 -9.72
CA GLU A 67 17.98 -14.66 -9.19
C GLU A 67 16.96 -13.63 -9.66
N SER A 68 16.52 -13.73 -10.91
CA SER A 68 15.48 -12.87 -11.49
C SER A 68 14.13 -13.08 -10.81
N GLU A 69 13.68 -14.34 -10.62
CA GLU A 69 12.45 -14.64 -9.90
C GLU A 69 12.49 -14.18 -8.44
N ARG A 70 13.60 -14.42 -7.74
CA ARG A 70 13.81 -13.97 -6.35
C ARG A 70 13.76 -12.44 -6.26
N SER A 71 14.38 -11.75 -7.19
CA SER A 71 14.35 -10.29 -7.29
C SER A 71 12.95 -9.76 -7.52
N ALA A 72 12.19 -10.35 -8.44
CA ALA A 72 10.81 -9.99 -8.73
C ALA A 72 9.90 -10.20 -7.50
N LYS A 73 10.03 -11.34 -6.80
CA LYS A 73 9.31 -11.64 -5.56
C LYS A 73 9.64 -10.64 -4.44
N ASN A 74 10.91 -10.32 -4.26
CA ASN A 74 11.34 -9.34 -3.25
C ASN A 74 10.82 -7.93 -3.58
N SER A 75 10.83 -7.54 -4.85
CA SER A 75 10.29 -6.27 -5.31
C SER A 75 8.77 -6.18 -5.10
N LEU A 76 8.03 -7.27 -5.35
CA LEU A 76 6.59 -7.34 -5.07
C LEU A 76 6.31 -7.22 -3.56
N ASN A 77 7.04 -7.97 -2.73
CA ASN A 77 6.87 -7.91 -1.27
C ASN A 77 7.15 -6.51 -0.73
N ARG A 78 8.20 -5.85 -1.22
CA ARG A 78 8.50 -4.44 -0.85
C ARG A 78 7.36 -3.51 -1.25
N THR A 79 6.80 -3.68 -2.45
CA THR A 79 5.65 -2.89 -2.91
C THR A 79 4.44 -3.10 -1.99
N LYS A 80 4.12 -4.35 -1.63
CA LYS A 80 3.03 -4.68 -0.70
C LYS A 80 3.24 -4.05 0.68
N GLN A 81 4.45 -4.13 1.23
CA GLN A 81 4.80 -3.51 2.50
C GLN A 81 4.64 -1.98 2.48
N ASN A 82 5.07 -1.33 1.40
CA ASN A 82 4.91 0.11 1.25
C ASN A 82 3.42 0.51 1.16
N ILE A 83 2.62 -0.20 0.39
CA ILE A 83 1.17 0.06 0.32
C ILE A 83 0.53 -0.17 1.68
N TYR A 84 0.88 -1.25 2.37
CA TYR A 84 0.40 -1.53 3.72
C TYR A 84 0.76 -0.40 4.69
N LYS A 85 2.01 0.09 4.63
CA LYS A 85 2.46 1.23 5.43
C LYS A 85 1.63 2.48 5.14
N TYR A 86 1.56 2.90 3.87
CA TYR A 86 0.88 4.15 3.49
C TYR A 86 -0.64 4.10 3.62
N SER A 87 -1.25 2.92 3.50
CA SER A 87 -2.69 2.76 3.71
C SER A 87 -3.13 3.02 5.15
N ARG A 88 -2.20 3.06 6.11
CA ARG A 88 -2.45 3.38 7.52
C ARG A 88 -2.11 4.82 7.90
N GLN A 89 -1.57 5.60 6.95
CA GLN A 89 -1.13 6.97 7.18
C GLN A 89 -2.19 8.03 6.90
N ALA A 90 -3.44 7.63 6.68
CA ALA A 90 -4.53 8.58 6.50
C ALA A 90 -5.88 7.94 6.84
N ASN A 91 -6.85 8.79 7.19
CA ASN A 91 -8.25 8.41 7.38
C ASN A 91 -8.97 8.45 6.02
N TRP A 92 -8.85 7.36 5.27
CA TRP A 92 -9.40 7.25 3.93
C TRP A 92 -10.93 7.36 3.92
N GLU A 93 -11.46 8.16 2.99
CA GLU A 93 -12.90 8.43 2.87
C GLU A 93 -13.56 7.61 1.77
N TYR A 94 -12.88 7.43 0.64
CA TYR A 94 -13.46 6.76 -0.52
C TYR A 94 -12.49 5.77 -1.15
N PHE A 95 -13.03 4.58 -1.49
CA PHE A 95 -12.43 3.72 -2.51
C PHE A 95 -12.78 4.26 -3.88
N ILE A 96 -11.80 4.33 -4.78
CA ILE A 96 -12.00 4.81 -6.14
C ILE A 96 -11.57 3.78 -7.19
N THR A 97 -12.28 3.78 -8.31
CA THR A 97 -11.84 3.13 -9.55
C THR A 97 -11.90 4.16 -10.69
N LEU A 98 -10.80 4.29 -11.42
CA LEU A 98 -10.71 5.15 -12.60
C LEU A 98 -10.49 4.26 -13.83
N THR A 99 -11.41 4.33 -14.76
CA THR A 99 -11.41 3.55 -16.01
C THR A 99 -11.12 4.50 -17.17
N PHE A 100 -10.29 4.07 -18.11
CA PHE A 100 -9.99 4.82 -19.31
C PHE A 100 -10.87 4.38 -20.47
N ASP A 101 -11.40 5.36 -21.21
CA ASP A 101 -12.22 5.17 -22.39
C ASP A 101 -11.31 5.21 -23.64
N GLY A 102 -11.30 4.13 -24.41
CA GLY A 102 -10.48 3.99 -25.61
C GLY A 102 -10.74 5.07 -26.69
N ALA A 103 -11.92 5.70 -26.68
CA ALA A 103 -12.21 6.83 -27.56
C ALA A 103 -11.50 8.14 -27.14
N LYS A 104 -10.99 8.21 -25.90
CA LYS A 104 -10.40 9.43 -25.31
C LYS A 104 -8.92 9.29 -25.00
N VAL A 105 -8.47 8.09 -24.70
CA VAL A 105 -7.10 7.79 -24.25
C VAL A 105 -6.71 6.42 -24.79
N ASP A 106 -5.48 6.28 -25.25
CA ASP A 106 -4.94 4.94 -25.47
C ASP A 106 -4.84 4.23 -24.11
N ARG A 107 -5.86 3.40 -23.84
CA ARG A 107 -6.01 2.70 -22.56
C ARG A 107 -5.10 1.48 -22.43
N TYR A 108 -4.37 1.13 -23.49
CA TYR A 108 -3.41 0.03 -23.50
C TYR A 108 -1.99 0.52 -23.20
N ASP A 109 -1.73 1.82 -23.38
CA ASP A 109 -0.46 2.44 -23.02
C ASP A 109 -0.43 2.83 -21.53
N PHE A 110 0.46 2.16 -20.77
CA PHE A 110 0.66 2.40 -19.35
C PHE A 110 1.06 3.84 -19.03
N ASP A 111 2.04 4.36 -19.75
CA ASP A 111 2.65 5.66 -19.44
C ASP A 111 1.68 6.80 -19.76
N ILE A 112 0.92 6.67 -20.83
CA ILE A 112 -0.18 7.60 -21.17
C ILE A 112 -1.25 7.57 -20.08
N CYS A 113 -1.73 6.38 -19.67
CA CYS A 113 -2.74 6.25 -18.63
C CYS A 113 -2.29 6.85 -17.31
N MET A 114 -1.06 6.52 -16.85
CA MET A 114 -0.54 7.03 -15.58
C MET A 114 -0.25 8.55 -15.64
N SER A 115 0.20 9.07 -16.78
CA SER A 115 0.37 10.50 -16.99
C SER A 115 -0.98 11.26 -16.87
N LYS A 116 -2.05 10.75 -17.49
CA LYS A 116 -3.40 11.33 -17.39
C LYS A 116 -3.92 11.32 -15.95
N ALA A 117 -3.74 10.20 -15.23
CA ALA A 117 -4.14 10.09 -13.83
C ALA A 117 -3.37 11.09 -12.94
N ASN A 118 -2.05 11.13 -13.03
CA ASN A 118 -1.23 12.06 -12.27
C ASN A 118 -1.60 13.53 -12.55
N LYS A 119 -1.82 13.88 -13.83
CA LYS A 119 -2.28 15.21 -14.21
C LYS A 119 -3.63 15.56 -13.61
N TRP A 120 -4.57 14.60 -13.58
CA TRP A 120 -5.87 14.78 -12.98
C TRP A 120 -5.77 15.03 -11.46
N PHE A 121 -5.03 14.18 -10.72
CA PHE A 121 -4.82 14.37 -9.28
C PHE A 121 -4.15 15.72 -8.96
N ASN A 122 -3.15 16.13 -9.75
CA ASN A 122 -2.50 17.43 -9.59
C ASN A 122 -3.48 18.60 -9.82
N ASN A 123 -4.38 18.48 -10.80
CA ASN A 123 -5.41 19.49 -11.05
C ASN A 123 -6.44 19.51 -9.90
N GLN A 124 -6.89 18.35 -9.40
CA GLN A 124 -7.81 18.31 -8.26
C GLN A 124 -7.18 18.98 -7.03
N ARG A 125 -5.93 18.70 -6.74
CA ARG A 125 -5.20 19.33 -5.63
C ARG A 125 -5.12 20.85 -5.79
N ARG A 126 -4.81 21.32 -6.99
CA ARG A 126 -4.65 22.76 -7.25
C ARG A 126 -5.98 23.53 -7.21
N LEU A 127 -7.07 22.93 -7.66
CA LEU A 127 -8.32 23.63 -7.91
C LEU A 127 -9.41 23.40 -6.85
N HIS A 128 -9.40 22.24 -6.19
CA HIS A 128 -10.54 21.81 -5.37
C HIS A 128 -10.17 21.25 -4.01
N ALA A 129 -9.02 20.61 -3.90
CA ALA A 129 -8.64 19.84 -2.70
C ALA A 129 -7.13 19.96 -2.44
N PRO A 130 -6.63 21.11 -1.92
CA PRO A 130 -5.20 21.34 -1.69
C PRO A 130 -4.53 20.24 -0.85
N GLU A 131 -5.28 19.69 0.12
CA GLU A 131 -4.82 18.69 1.07
C GLU A 131 -5.12 17.25 0.65
N ILE A 132 -5.65 17.04 -0.55
CA ILE A 132 -6.02 15.68 -1.01
C ILE A 132 -4.88 14.69 -0.80
N LYS A 133 -5.20 13.59 -0.14
CA LYS A 133 -4.35 12.41 -0.09
C LYS A 133 -4.92 11.33 -0.99
N TYR A 134 -4.03 10.65 -1.69
CA TYR A 134 -4.39 9.51 -2.52
C TYR A 134 -3.30 8.43 -2.46
N LEU A 135 -3.74 7.19 -2.56
CA LEU A 135 -2.90 6.01 -2.75
C LEU A 135 -3.58 5.11 -3.76
N PHE A 136 -2.93 4.82 -4.89
CA PHE A 136 -3.52 3.97 -5.92
C PHE A 136 -2.51 3.01 -6.55
N VAL A 137 -3.04 1.94 -7.13
CA VAL A 137 -2.33 0.96 -7.93
C VAL A 137 -2.97 0.86 -9.32
N PRO A 138 -2.19 0.74 -10.39
CA PRO A 138 -2.70 0.35 -11.70
C PRO A 138 -3.08 -1.13 -11.68
N GLU A 139 -4.09 -1.52 -12.45
CA GLU A 139 -4.46 -2.88 -12.75
C GLU A 139 -4.62 -3.02 -14.27
N GLN A 140 -4.03 -4.07 -14.84
CA GLN A 140 -4.27 -4.41 -16.24
C GLN A 140 -5.34 -5.49 -16.32
N HIS A 141 -6.43 -5.21 -17.03
CA HIS A 141 -7.48 -6.16 -17.28
C HIS A 141 -7.06 -7.21 -18.29
N LYS A 142 -7.84 -8.30 -18.41
CA LYS A 142 -7.55 -9.41 -19.34
C LYS A 142 -7.53 -8.97 -20.82
N ASP A 143 -8.23 -7.90 -21.18
CA ASP A 143 -8.22 -7.29 -22.50
C ASP A 143 -7.00 -6.39 -22.75
N GLY A 144 -6.11 -6.25 -21.76
CA GLY A 144 -4.93 -5.42 -21.79
C GLY A 144 -5.15 -3.96 -21.38
N ALA A 145 -6.41 -3.52 -21.15
CA ALA A 145 -6.71 -2.16 -20.78
C ALA A 145 -6.31 -1.86 -19.33
N TRP A 146 -5.76 -0.65 -19.09
CA TRP A 146 -5.37 -0.20 -17.77
C TRP A 146 -6.56 0.42 -17.01
N HIS A 147 -6.62 0.11 -15.73
CA HIS A 147 -7.50 0.68 -14.73
C HIS A 147 -6.68 1.14 -13.53
N ILE A 148 -7.29 1.97 -12.69
CA ILE A 148 -6.68 2.44 -11.44
C ILE A 148 -7.62 2.12 -10.30
N HIS A 149 -7.10 1.48 -9.26
CA HIS A 149 -7.79 1.24 -8.01
C HIS A 149 -7.06 1.93 -6.87
N GLY A 150 -7.78 2.63 -6.02
CA GLY A 150 -7.14 3.35 -4.94
C GLY A 150 -8.11 3.87 -3.89
N VAL A 151 -7.55 4.71 -3.02
CA VAL A 151 -8.28 5.43 -1.98
C VAL A 151 -7.92 6.90 -2.00
N ILE A 152 -8.87 7.73 -1.58
CA ILE A 152 -8.70 9.17 -1.42
C ILE A 152 -9.31 9.65 -0.11
N CYS A 153 -8.78 10.72 0.44
CA CYS A 153 -9.38 11.51 1.53
C CYS A 153 -8.98 12.99 1.41
N ASP A 154 -9.51 13.81 2.31
CA ASP A 154 -9.29 15.26 2.32
C ASP A 154 -9.68 15.89 0.96
N ILE A 155 -10.84 15.47 0.46
CA ILE A 155 -11.29 15.74 -0.92
C ILE A 155 -11.76 17.20 -1.15
N GLY A 156 -11.84 18.04 -0.09
CA GLY A 156 -12.23 19.46 -0.19
C GLY A 156 -13.51 19.66 -1.01
N ASP A 157 -13.43 20.53 -2.00
CA ASP A 157 -14.56 20.87 -2.89
C ASP A 157 -14.68 19.99 -4.14
N MET A 158 -14.04 18.82 -4.16
CA MET A 158 -14.19 17.87 -5.26
C MET A 158 -15.64 17.39 -5.38
N LYS A 159 -16.21 17.52 -6.57
CA LYS A 159 -17.60 17.14 -6.81
C LYS A 159 -17.75 15.63 -7.02
N LEU A 160 -18.46 14.99 -6.12
CA LEU A 160 -18.96 13.64 -6.24
C LEU A 160 -20.43 13.68 -6.66
N THR A 161 -20.75 13.07 -7.79
CA THR A 161 -22.13 12.99 -8.28
C THR A 161 -22.68 11.61 -8.02
N ASP A 162 -23.86 11.54 -7.40
CA ASP A 162 -24.56 10.26 -7.20
C ASP A 162 -24.84 9.60 -8.56
N SER A 163 -24.36 8.38 -8.75
CA SER A 163 -24.54 7.63 -10.00
C SER A 163 -25.91 6.97 -10.15
N GLY A 164 -26.77 7.05 -9.11
CA GLY A 164 -28.02 6.29 -9.05
C GLY A 164 -27.81 4.79 -8.84
N ARG A 165 -26.63 4.37 -8.42
CA ARG A 165 -26.26 2.96 -8.24
C ARG A 165 -25.75 2.69 -6.83
N VAL A 166 -25.79 1.43 -6.42
CA VAL A 166 -25.29 0.93 -5.15
C VAL A 166 -24.33 -0.22 -5.35
N ALA A 167 -23.40 -0.40 -4.39
CA ALA A 167 -22.43 -1.49 -4.38
C ALA A 167 -22.94 -2.63 -3.50
N ILE A 168 -23.11 -3.85 -4.09
CA ILE A 168 -23.47 -5.07 -3.38
C ILE A 168 -22.38 -6.12 -3.67
N GLY A 169 -21.57 -6.41 -2.67
CA GLY A 169 -20.39 -7.24 -2.85
C GLY A 169 -19.42 -6.61 -3.88
N LYS A 170 -19.12 -7.34 -4.95
CA LYS A 170 -18.23 -6.87 -6.03
C LYS A 170 -18.98 -6.26 -7.24
N LYS A 171 -20.30 -6.16 -7.17
CA LYS A 171 -21.13 -5.74 -8.29
C LYS A 171 -21.82 -4.40 -8.02
N SER A 172 -22.20 -3.73 -9.09
CA SER A 172 -22.91 -2.46 -9.09
C SER A 172 -24.34 -2.70 -9.62
N TYR A 173 -25.33 -2.19 -8.89
CA TYR A 173 -26.75 -2.34 -9.21
C TYR A 173 -27.42 -0.96 -9.26
N ILE A 174 -28.47 -0.82 -10.08
CA ILE A 174 -29.35 0.35 -10.06
C ILE A 174 -29.99 0.43 -8.68
N ARG A 175 -29.99 1.62 -8.08
CA ARG A 175 -30.59 1.86 -6.78
C ARG A 175 -32.11 1.79 -6.87
N THR A 176 -32.71 1.05 -5.96
CA THR A 176 -34.14 0.86 -5.78
C THR A 176 -34.49 0.97 -4.30
N SER A 177 -35.77 1.02 -3.94
CA SER A 177 -36.19 0.99 -2.52
C SER A 177 -35.71 -0.27 -1.77
N LYS A 178 -35.55 -1.39 -2.48
CA LYS A 178 -35.13 -2.67 -1.89
C LYS A 178 -33.63 -2.72 -1.56
N ASN A 179 -32.81 -1.90 -2.19
CA ASN A 179 -31.35 -1.92 -2.02
C ASN A 179 -30.77 -0.55 -1.63
N ALA A 180 -31.59 0.40 -1.22
CA ALA A 180 -31.18 1.76 -0.85
C ALA A 180 -30.21 1.80 0.34
N ASN A 181 -30.21 0.77 1.19
CA ASN A 181 -29.32 0.67 2.37
C ASN A 181 -27.88 0.27 2.02
N TYR A 182 -27.65 -0.19 0.80
CA TYR A 182 -26.29 -0.50 0.35
C TYR A 182 -25.48 0.78 0.01
N PRO A 183 -24.15 0.73 0.07
CA PRO A 183 -23.32 1.91 -0.21
C PRO A 183 -23.60 2.52 -1.58
N THR A 184 -23.86 3.81 -1.61
CA THR A 184 -24.01 4.59 -2.84
C THR A 184 -22.70 4.63 -3.61
N ILE A 185 -22.78 4.45 -4.91
CA ILE A 185 -21.66 4.66 -5.83
C ILE A 185 -21.76 6.10 -6.37
N TYR A 186 -20.69 6.86 -6.22
CA TYR A 186 -20.55 8.20 -6.78
C TYR A 186 -19.65 8.17 -8.01
N ASN A 187 -19.82 9.16 -8.89
CA ASN A 187 -18.90 9.47 -9.96
C ASN A 187 -18.04 10.67 -9.56
N LEU A 188 -16.76 10.67 -9.92
CA LEU A 188 -15.85 11.80 -9.78
C LEU A 188 -16.04 12.72 -10.97
N SER A 189 -16.77 13.81 -10.78
CA SER A 189 -17.25 14.68 -11.88
C SER A 189 -16.14 15.30 -12.73
N GLY A 190 -14.93 15.44 -12.16
CA GLY A 190 -13.75 15.95 -12.89
C GLY A 190 -13.00 14.91 -13.72
N TRP A 191 -13.37 13.62 -13.64
CA TRP A 191 -12.72 12.57 -14.42
C TRP A 191 -13.25 12.52 -15.85
N ARG A 192 -12.47 13.06 -16.80
CA ARG A 192 -12.89 13.21 -18.21
C ARG A 192 -12.38 12.09 -19.13
N PHE A 193 -11.53 11.22 -18.63
CA PHE A 193 -10.84 10.21 -19.44
C PHE A 193 -11.59 8.88 -19.56
N GLY A 194 -12.75 8.76 -18.94
CA GLY A 194 -13.57 7.55 -18.96
C GLY A 194 -14.56 7.52 -17.80
N TYR A 195 -14.79 6.34 -17.25
CA TYR A 195 -15.67 6.15 -16.10
C TYR A 195 -14.91 6.28 -14.79
N SER A 196 -15.61 6.73 -13.76
CA SER A 196 -15.08 6.75 -12.40
C SER A 196 -16.12 6.25 -11.42
N THR A 197 -15.68 5.57 -10.38
CA THR A 197 -16.52 5.24 -9.24
C THR A 197 -15.83 5.64 -7.95
N ALA A 198 -16.62 6.10 -6.98
CA ALA A 198 -16.18 6.33 -5.62
C ALA A 198 -17.23 5.74 -4.66
N THR A 199 -16.77 4.97 -3.67
CA THR A 199 -17.61 4.37 -2.62
C THR A 199 -17.03 4.71 -1.28
N LYS A 200 -17.86 5.11 -0.29
CA LYS A 200 -17.36 5.39 1.05
C LYS A 200 -16.64 4.19 1.65
N VAL A 201 -15.50 4.46 2.29
CA VAL A 201 -14.79 3.49 3.11
C VAL A 201 -15.58 3.28 4.38
N LYS A 202 -16.11 2.08 4.60
CA LYS A 202 -16.79 1.71 5.85
C LYS A 202 -15.80 1.25 6.90
N ASP A 203 -14.85 0.41 6.48
CA ASP A 203 -13.86 -0.19 7.37
C ASP A 203 -12.46 0.29 6.94
N LYS A 204 -11.90 1.19 7.73
CA LYS A 204 -10.57 1.78 7.49
C LYS A 204 -9.45 0.76 7.57
N HIS A 205 -9.66 -0.33 8.34
CA HIS A 205 -8.66 -1.37 8.56
C HIS A 205 -8.51 -2.31 7.35
N LYS A 206 -9.55 -2.43 6.53
CA LYS A 206 -9.53 -3.24 5.31
C LYS A 206 -8.92 -2.54 4.09
N VAL A 207 -8.56 -1.26 4.20
CA VAL A 207 -8.00 -0.48 3.07
C VAL A 207 -6.73 -1.12 2.51
N ALA A 208 -5.78 -1.51 3.38
CA ALA A 208 -4.55 -2.17 2.95
C ALA A 208 -4.83 -3.45 2.16
N THR A 209 -5.71 -4.30 2.68
CA THR A 209 -6.11 -5.57 2.04
C THR A 209 -6.83 -5.30 0.72
N TYR A 210 -7.66 -4.26 0.67
CA TYR A 210 -8.36 -3.89 -0.57
C TYR A 210 -7.39 -3.50 -1.68
N ILE A 211 -6.43 -2.62 -1.40
CA ILE A 211 -5.49 -2.14 -2.42
C ILE A 211 -4.49 -3.22 -2.81
N THR A 212 -3.98 -3.99 -1.85
CA THR A 212 -2.96 -5.01 -2.12
C THR A 212 -3.46 -6.19 -2.95
N LYS A 213 -4.78 -6.43 -3.01
CA LYS A 213 -5.34 -7.50 -3.87
C LYS A 213 -5.08 -7.25 -5.37
N TYR A 214 -4.91 -5.99 -5.78
CA TYR A 214 -4.60 -5.63 -7.17
C TYR A 214 -3.12 -5.79 -7.52
N LEU A 215 -2.27 -6.07 -6.54
CA LEU A 215 -0.85 -6.38 -6.75
C LEU A 215 -0.67 -7.87 -7.05
N THR A 216 -0.98 -8.25 -8.25
CA THR A 216 -0.83 -9.62 -8.76
C THR A 216 0.59 -9.88 -9.30
N LYS A 217 0.92 -11.15 -9.54
CA LYS A 217 2.18 -11.52 -10.22
C LYS A 217 2.18 -10.95 -11.64
N ASP A 218 1.05 -11.04 -12.34
CA ASP A 218 0.89 -10.54 -13.71
C ASP A 218 1.13 -9.02 -13.81
N LEU A 219 0.63 -8.24 -12.82
CA LEU A 219 0.94 -6.81 -12.73
C LEU A 219 2.44 -6.56 -12.60
N CYS A 220 3.15 -7.39 -11.84
CA CYS A 220 4.59 -7.22 -11.68
C CYS A 220 5.37 -7.47 -12.95
N GLU A 221 4.92 -8.38 -13.79
CA GLU A 221 5.50 -8.67 -15.10
C GLU A 221 5.21 -7.53 -16.09
N SER A 222 3.95 -7.10 -16.18
CA SER A 222 3.53 -6.01 -17.08
C SER A 222 4.07 -4.62 -16.69
N THR A 223 4.49 -4.44 -15.44
CA THR A 223 5.07 -3.18 -14.90
C THR A 223 6.55 -3.30 -14.59
N PHE A 224 7.29 -4.20 -15.25
CA PHE A 224 8.74 -4.31 -15.03
C PHE A 224 9.43 -2.97 -15.33
N GLY A 225 10.27 -2.51 -14.40
CA GLY A 225 10.93 -1.20 -14.50
C GLY A 225 10.01 0.02 -14.26
N LYS A 226 8.71 -0.17 -14.04
CA LYS A 226 7.72 0.91 -13.84
C LYS A 226 7.24 0.96 -12.39
N LYS A 227 6.64 2.10 -11.99
CA LYS A 227 6.01 2.27 -10.68
C LYS A 227 4.74 1.42 -10.59
N ARG A 228 4.62 0.63 -9.50
CA ARG A 228 3.48 -0.24 -9.22
C ARG A 228 2.44 0.38 -8.28
N TYR A 229 2.75 1.50 -7.65
CA TYR A 229 1.81 2.30 -6.87
C TYR A 229 2.18 3.78 -6.93
N TYR A 230 1.19 4.61 -6.69
CA TYR A 230 1.30 6.06 -6.70
C TYR A 230 0.66 6.61 -5.44
N ARG A 231 1.30 7.59 -4.82
CA ARG A 231 0.78 8.27 -3.64
C ARG A 231 1.01 9.77 -3.71
N SER A 232 0.17 10.53 -3.03
CA SER A 232 0.41 11.94 -2.77
C SER A 232 1.59 12.12 -1.82
N ARG A 233 2.31 13.25 -1.96
CA ARG A 233 3.53 13.51 -1.18
C ARG A 233 3.24 13.91 0.27
N ASN A 234 2.03 14.40 0.55
CA ASN A 234 1.59 14.82 1.88
C ASN A 234 1.07 13.68 2.78
N ILE A 235 1.21 12.43 2.37
CA ILE A 235 1.02 11.29 3.27
C ILE A 235 2.28 11.19 4.13
N PRO A 236 2.16 11.30 5.49
CA PRO A 236 3.32 11.27 6.38
C PRO A 236 3.98 9.88 6.41
N GLU A 237 5.22 9.82 6.88
CA GLU A 237 5.84 8.56 7.26
C GLU A 237 5.38 8.19 8.68
N PRO A 238 5.31 6.88 9.04
CA PRO A 238 4.99 6.47 10.40
C PRO A 238 6.10 6.85 11.37
N GLU A 239 5.73 7.05 12.63
CA GLU A 239 6.71 7.18 13.69
C GLU A 239 7.22 5.79 14.09
N GLU A 240 8.54 5.61 14.06
CA GLU A 240 9.17 4.32 14.32
C GLU A 240 10.25 4.45 15.38
N LYS A 241 10.19 3.56 16.38
CA LYS A 241 11.20 3.47 17.44
C LYS A 241 11.69 2.04 17.56
N GLY A 242 13.02 1.85 17.53
CA GLY A 242 13.65 0.54 17.73
C GLY A 242 14.41 0.50 19.06
N PHE A 243 14.39 -0.68 19.72
CA PHE A 243 15.03 -0.91 21.00
C PHE A 243 15.75 -2.27 20.99
N ILE A 244 16.76 -2.40 21.86
CA ILE A 244 17.27 -3.71 22.26
C ILE A 244 16.56 -4.08 23.55
N VAL A 245 15.94 -5.25 23.57
CA VAL A 245 15.19 -5.78 24.69
C VAL A 245 15.73 -7.18 25.00
N GLU A 246 16.08 -7.45 26.24
CA GLU A 246 16.49 -8.78 26.67
C GLU A 246 15.28 -9.74 26.64
N THR A 247 15.56 -11.02 26.36
CA THR A 247 14.48 -12.01 26.15
C THR A 247 13.55 -12.13 27.36
N HIS A 248 14.08 -12.00 28.57
CA HIS A 248 13.32 -12.12 29.81
C HIS A 248 12.46 -10.87 30.11
N GLU A 249 12.83 -9.71 29.59
CA GLU A 249 12.09 -8.43 29.79
C GLU A 249 10.97 -8.25 28.77
N TYR A 250 10.94 -9.05 27.70
CA TYR A 250 10.02 -8.84 26.59
C TYR A 250 8.56 -8.92 27.00
N ALA A 251 8.18 -9.89 27.84
CA ALA A 251 6.79 -10.09 28.26
C ALA A 251 6.28 -8.88 29.08
N ASP A 252 7.09 -8.42 30.03
CA ASP A 252 6.76 -7.29 30.91
C ASP A 252 6.67 -5.97 30.13
N LEU A 253 7.62 -5.75 29.21
CA LEU A 253 7.60 -4.60 28.31
C LEU A 253 6.35 -4.61 27.42
N LEU A 254 6.03 -5.76 26.83
CA LEU A 254 4.86 -5.89 25.97
C LEU A 254 3.58 -5.60 26.75
N GLN A 255 3.41 -6.19 27.93
CA GLN A 255 2.25 -5.94 28.78
C GLN A 255 2.15 -4.45 29.20
N THR A 256 3.29 -3.83 29.51
CA THR A 256 3.34 -2.39 29.83
C THR A 256 2.88 -1.53 28.66
N ILE A 257 3.33 -1.85 27.45
CA ILE A 257 2.93 -1.14 26.24
C ILE A 257 1.44 -1.37 25.97
N GLU A 258 0.95 -2.60 26.00
CA GLU A 258 -0.45 -2.96 25.78
C GLU A 258 -1.38 -2.21 26.76
N ASN A 259 -1.00 -2.15 28.03
CA ASN A 259 -1.76 -1.40 29.04
C ASN A 259 -1.75 0.13 28.81
N SER A 260 -0.69 0.67 28.18
CA SER A 260 -0.52 2.12 27.99
C SER A 260 -1.15 2.64 26.70
N ILE A 261 -1.25 1.84 25.65
CA ILE A 261 -1.74 2.30 24.35
C ILE A 261 -3.28 2.37 24.27
N GLY A 262 -4.01 1.66 25.15
CA GLY A 262 -5.49 1.64 25.15
C GLY A 262 -6.10 1.08 23.85
N LEU A 263 -5.34 0.25 23.11
CA LEU A 263 -5.74 -0.35 21.84
C LEU A 263 -5.93 -1.84 21.98
N THR A 264 -6.78 -2.41 21.14
CA THR A 264 -7.06 -3.85 21.11
C THR A 264 -6.13 -4.55 20.11
N LEU A 265 -5.55 -5.70 20.50
CA LEU A 265 -4.80 -6.57 19.61
C LEU A 265 -5.77 -7.21 18.61
N VAL A 266 -5.62 -6.91 17.31
CA VAL A 266 -6.49 -7.44 16.25
C VAL A 266 -5.82 -8.49 15.40
N HIS A 267 -4.50 -8.51 15.37
CA HIS A 267 -3.76 -9.49 14.57
C HIS A 267 -2.38 -9.76 15.14
N GLU A 268 -2.04 -11.04 15.23
CA GLU A 268 -0.68 -11.49 15.53
C GLU A 268 -0.25 -12.51 14.48
N LYS A 269 0.98 -12.41 14.02
CA LYS A 269 1.56 -13.32 13.05
C LYS A 269 3.06 -13.44 13.24
N GLU A 270 3.56 -14.66 13.27
CA GLU A 270 4.98 -14.94 13.13
C GLU A 270 5.34 -15.30 11.68
N VAL A 271 6.41 -14.72 11.20
CA VAL A 271 6.98 -15.00 9.88
C VAL A 271 8.40 -15.48 10.09
N THR A 272 8.66 -16.76 9.78
CA THR A 272 9.99 -17.36 9.86
C THR A 272 10.67 -17.26 8.50
N GLY A 273 11.81 -16.59 8.46
CA GLY A 273 12.72 -16.54 7.31
C GLY A 273 13.89 -17.50 7.50
N GLU A 274 14.75 -17.58 6.51
CA GLU A 274 15.94 -18.46 6.51
C GLU A 274 16.92 -18.17 7.68
N HIS A 275 17.01 -16.91 8.12
CA HIS A 275 17.99 -16.47 9.13
C HIS A 275 17.37 -15.79 10.35
N GLN A 276 16.09 -15.48 10.31
CA GLN A 276 15.42 -14.71 11.36
C GLN A 276 13.91 -14.93 11.33
N SER A 277 13.27 -15.03 12.50
CA SER A 277 11.82 -14.91 12.62
C SER A 277 11.44 -13.51 13.13
N VAL A 278 10.24 -13.07 12.72
CA VAL A 278 9.67 -11.80 13.16
C VAL A 278 8.23 -12.03 13.57
N THR A 279 7.90 -11.69 14.81
CA THR A 279 6.52 -11.65 15.29
C THR A 279 5.97 -10.25 15.10
N TYR A 280 4.86 -10.13 14.38
CA TYR A 280 4.10 -8.91 14.16
C TYR A 280 2.87 -8.91 15.05
N ARG A 281 2.66 -7.86 15.82
CA ARG A 281 1.44 -7.59 16.58
C ARG A 281 0.86 -6.27 16.12
N TYR A 282 -0.43 -6.28 15.78
CA TYR A 282 -1.12 -5.11 15.27
C TYR A 282 -2.29 -4.74 16.18
N TYR A 283 -2.30 -3.50 16.63
CA TYR A 283 -3.26 -2.93 17.57
C TYR A 283 -4.02 -1.78 16.92
N GLN A 284 -5.30 -1.67 17.23
CA GLN A 284 -6.17 -0.59 16.77
C GLN A 284 -7.24 -0.28 17.79
N GLU A 285 -7.91 0.86 17.63
CA GLU A 285 -9.11 1.18 18.38
C GLU A 285 -10.18 0.10 18.16
N GLU A 286 -10.94 -0.19 19.20
CA GLU A 286 -12.06 -1.13 19.08
C GLU A 286 -13.11 -0.53 18.13
N SER A 287 -13.47 -1.27 17.08
CA SER A 287 -14.50 -0.82 16.16
C SER A 287 -15.87 -0.94 16.82
N GLU A 288 -16.65 0.12 16.84
CA GLU A 288 -18.03 0.16 17.37
C GLU A 288 -19.04 -0.73 16.59
N GLU A 289 -18.58 -1.54 15.61
CA GLU A 289 -19.47 -2.30 14.69
C GLU A 289 -19.82 -3.71 15.18
N LYS A 290 -20.02 -3.97 16.47
CA LYS A 290 -20.51 -5.28 16.95
C LYS A 290 -21.97 -5.34 17.36
N GLU A 291 -22.76 -4.29 17.16
CA GLU A 291 -24.16 -4.27 17.66
C GLU A 291 -25.28 -4.49 16.61
N ASN A 292 -24.99 -4.86 15.37
CA ASN A 292 -26.05 -5.04 14.35
C ASN A 292 -25.97 -6.35 13.55
N GLU A 293 -25.58 -7.45 14.19
CA GLU A 293 -25.81 -8.80 13.66
C GLU A 293 -26.59 -9.62 14.70
N GLU A 294 -27.88 -9.33 14.84
CA GLU A 294 -28.92 -10.24 15.30
C GLU A 294 -30.09 -10.26 14.30
#